data_40ec4223355fc50e237753defe07de03
#
_entry.id   40ec4223355fc50e237753defe07de03
#
_cell.length_a   1.000
_cell.length_b   1.000
_cell.length_c   1.000
_cell.angle_alpha   90.00
_cell.angle_beta   90.00
_cell.angle_gamma   90.00
#
_symmetry.space_group_name_H-M   'P 1'
#
loop_
_entity.id
_entity.type
_entity.pdbx_description
1 polymer ?
#
loop_
_entity_poly.entity_id
_entity_poly.type
_entity_poly.pdbx_seq_one_letter_code
_entity_poly.pdbx_strand_id
1 'polypeptide(L)'
;MQKIFREYHQFTDQEFQQLWKNCFFVFDTNTLLNMYRYSRTTVDAYFDVLNELKKKKQLWIPYQVGYEFYENRINVISEYEKSYDEILSILEKAKSDIEAKYKDHPFLNLYEIKEEMSKGLSGVEIKIKQAKKKHPKWL
;
A
#
# COMPACT_ATOMS: atom_id res chain seq x y z
N MET A 1 -2.82 46.66 8.36
CA MET A 1 -3.11 45.37 9.01
C MET A 1 -2.84 44.18 8.11
N GLN A 2 -3.27 44.13 6.84
CA GLN A 2 -3.03 42.99 5.93
C GLN A 2 -1.55 42.60 5.73
N LYS A 3 -0.60 43.52 5.77
CA LYS A 3 0.84 43.23 5.64
C LYS A 3 1.46 42.61 6.89
N ILE A 4 0.88 42.82 8.07
CA ILE A 4 1.41 42.34 9.36
C ILE A 4 0.92 40.92 9.68
N PHE A 5 -0.25 40.56 9.14
CA PHE A 5 -0.89 39.26 9.38
C PHE A 5 -1.05 38.45 8.07
N ARG A 6 -0.05 38.60 7.18
CA ARG A 6 -0.09 37.94 5.87
C ARG A 6 -0.17 36.43 5.94
N GLU A 7 0.46 35.83 6.93
CA GLU A 7 0.46 34.37 7.19
C GLU A 7 -0.94 33.80 7.48
N TYR A 8 -1.90 34.64 7.85
CA TYR A 8 -3.29 34.24 8.11
C TYR A 8 -4.23 34.47 6.90
N HIS A 9 -3.69 35.00 5.79
CA HIS A 9 -4.48 35.21 4.59
C HIS A 9 -4.20 34.15 3.55
N GLN A 10 -5.25 33.70 2.85
CA GLN A 10 -5.11 32.79 1.73
C GLN A 10 -4.29 33.43 0.61
N PHE A 11 -3.44 32.63 -0.02
CA PHE A 11 -2.70 33.04 -1.19
C PHE A 11 -3.67 33.33 -2.35
N THR A 12 -3.39 34.39 -3.12
CA THR A 12 -4.05 34.61 -4.40
C THR A 12 -3.59 33.56 -5.42
N ASP A 13 -4.36 33.32 -6.47
CA ASP A 13 -4.00 32.34 -7.53
C ASP A 13 -2.63 32.67 -8.16
N GLN A 14 -2.29 33.94 -8.34
CA GLN A 14 -1.00 34.35 -8.88
C GLN A 14 0.16 34.05 -7.91
N GLU A 15 -0.02 34.30 -6.63
CA GLU A 15 0.97 33.98 -5.60
C GLU A 15 1.15 32.47 -5.46
N PHE A 16 0.04 31.72 -5.54
CA PHE A 16 0.08 30.25 -5.51
C PHE A 16 0.83 29.69 -6.71
N GLN A 17 0.59 30.21 -7.93
CA GLN A 17 1.34 29.80 -9.12
C GLN A 17 2.84 30.11 -9.01
N GLN A 18 3.22 31.26 -8.44
CA GLN A 18 4.62 31.61 -8.20
C GLN A 18 5.26 30.66 -7.17
N LEU A 19 4.51 30.33 -6.11
CA LEU A 19 4.97 29.38 -5.10
C LEU A 19 5.26 28.01 -5.73
N TRP A 20 4.34 27.47 -6.50
CA TRP A 20 4.52 26.19 -7.22
C TRP A 20 5.73 26.19 -8.17
N LYS A 21 6.02 27.30 -8.78
CA LYS A 21 7.19 27.41 -9.70
C LYS A 21 8.54 27.45 -8.97
N ASN A 22 8.56 27.94 -7.72
CA ASN A 22 9.81 28.26 -7.04
C ASN A 22 10.03 27.50 -5.73
N CYS A 23 9.04 26.74 -5.25
CA CYS A 23 9.17 26.01 -3.98
C CYS A 23 10.01 24.75 -4.13
N PHE A 24 10.55 24.30 -3.00
CA PHE A 24 11.06 22.94 -2.84
C PHE A 24 9.98 22.03 -2.28
N PHE A 25 9.87 20.85 -2.88
CA PHE A 25 9.00 19.79 -2.39
C PHE A 25 9.82 18.89 -1.47
N VAL A 26 9.34 18.74 -0.26
CA VAL A 26 9.91 17.86 0.75
C VAL A 26 8.88 16.80 1.07
N PHE A 27 9.26 15.54 0.96
CA PHE A 27 8.39 14.42 1.28
C PHE A 27 8.75 13.89 2.66
N ASP A 28 7.73 13.58 3.44
CA ASP A 28 7.87 12.90 4.71
C ASP A 28 8.20 11.40 4.49
N THR A 29 8.84 10.79 5.46
CA THR A 29 9.21 9.37 5.47
C THR A 29 8.02 8.47 5.18
N ASN A 30 6.86 8.75 5.81
CA ASN A 30 5.64 7.97 5.59
C ASN A 30 5.14 8.06 4.14
N THR A 31 5.24 9.22 3.52
CA THR A 31 4.87 9.42 2.12
C THR A 31 5.74 8.56 1.20
N LEU A 32 7.04 8.48 1.47
CA LEU A 32 7.95 7.62 0.71
C LEU A 32 7.69 6.13 0.96
N LEU A 33 7.45 5.73 2.21
CA LEU A 33 7.14 4.34 2.57
C LEU A 33 5.81 3.85 2.00
N ASN A 34 4.84 4.75 1.80
CA ASN A 34 3.56 4.43 1.19
C ASN A 34 3.69 3.94 -0.26
N MET A 35 4.81 4.18 -0.94
CA MET A 35 5.08 3.60 -2.27
C MET A 35 5.03 2.06 -2.25
N TYR A 36 5.40 1.43 -1.14
CA TYR A 36 5.31 -0.03 -0.99
C TYR A 36 3.86 -0.52 -0.82
N ARG A 37 2.92 0.41 -0.57
CA ARG A 37 1.50 0.14 -0.29
C ARG A 37 0.60 0.37 -1.49
N TYR A 38 1.09 1.07 -2.50
CA TYR A 38 0.29 1.46 -3.65
C TYR A 38 0.32 0.41 -4.78
N SER A 39 -0.70 0.45 -5.62
CA SER A 39 -0.72 -0.33 -6.85
C SER A 39 0.44 0.07 -7.77
N ARG A 40 0.84 -0.82 -8.67
CA ARG A 40 1.91 -0.54 -9.63
C ARG A 40 1.68 0.74 -10.42
N THR A 41 0.45 0.94 -10.91
CA THR A 41 0.08 2.13 -11.67
C THR A 41 0.21 3.42 -10.87
N THR A 42 -0.16 3.38 -9.57
CA THR A 42 -0.01 4.52 -8.67
C THR A 42 1.47 4.82 -8.39
N VAL A 43 2.29 3.79 -8.21
CA VAL A 43 3.73 3.93 -7.99
C VAL A 43 4.42 4.53 -9.23
N ASP A 44 4.06 4.06 -10.43
CA ASP A 44 4.63 4.59 -11.67
C ASP A 44 4.28 6.08 -11.83
N ALA A 45 3.02 6.48 -11.59
CA ALA A 45 2.60 7.90 -11.60
C ALA A 45 3.34 8.73 -10.53
N TYR A 46 3.57 8.14 -9.34
CA TYR A 46 4.32 8.81 -8.27
C TYR A 46 5.78 9.08 -8.69
N PHE A 47 6.44 8.08 -9.31
CA PHE A 47 7.79 8.26 -9.84
C PHE A 47 7.87 9.28 -10.99
N ASP A 48 6.84 9.38 -11.83
CA ASP A 48 6.77 10.40 -12.86
C ASP A 48 6.79 11.80 -12.25
N VAL A 49 5.99 12.04 -11.20
CA VAL A 49 5.99 13.31 -10.45
C VAL A 49 7.36 13.59 -9.83
N LEU A 50 7.97 12.60 -9.15
CA LEU A 50 9.28 12.77 -8.54
C LEU A 50 10.36 13.10 -9.58
N ASN A 51 10.32 12.46 -10.75
CA ASN A 51 11.25 12.72 -11.84
C ASN A 51 11.08 14.13 -12.41
N GLU A 52 9.85 14.63 -12.56
CA GLU A 52 9.59 16.01 -12.98
C GLU A 52 10.12 17.02 -11.96
N LEU A 53 9.90 16.80 -10.68
CA LEU A 53 10.42 17.66 -9.61
C LEU A 53 11.95 17.64 -9.58
N LYS A 54 12.55 16.46 -9.79
CA LYS A 54 14.02 16.31 -9.88
C LYS A 54 14.58 17.07 -11.07
N LYS A 55 13.98 16.97 -12.26
CA LYS A 55 14.40 17.74 -13.46
C LYS A 55 14.35 19.24 -13.21
N LYS A 56 13.33 19.72 -12.51
CA LYS A 56 13.17 21.14 -12.12
C LYS A 56 14.05 21.56 -10.95
N LYS A 57 14.81 20.65 -10.36
CA LYS A 57 15.61 20.88 -9.13
C LYS A 57 14.78 21.37 -7.95
N GLN A 58 13.51 20.96 -7.88
CA GLN A 58 12.56 21.32 -6.86
C GLN A 58 12.36 20.19 -5.81
N LEU A 59 13.03 19.05 -5.96
CA LEU A 59 12.95 17.93 -5.02
C LEU A 59 14.09 18.01 -4.02
N TRP A 60 13.76 17.99 -2.75
CA TRP A 60 14.74 17.86 -1.67
C TRP A 60 14.31 16.79 -0.66
N ILE A 61 15.23 15.91 -0.31
CA ILE A 61 15.01 14.87 0.70
C ILE A 61 15.98 15.15 1.85
N PRO A 62 15.46 15.56 3.03
CA PRO A 62 16.29 15.74 4.22
C PRO A 62 17.00 14.44 4.61
N TYR A 63 18.19 14.57 5.19
CA TYR A 63 18.95 13.40 5.67
C TYR A 63 18.13 12.52 6.60
N GLN A 64 17.40 13.13 7.54
CA GLN A 64 16.57 12.41 8.51
C GLN A 64 15.50 11.55 7.82
N VAL A 65 14.82 12.10 6.82
CA VAL A 65 13.81 11.38 6.03
C VAL A 65 14.43 10.19 5.30
N GLY A 66 15.60 10.39 4.68
CA GLY A 66 16.34 9.31 4.02
C GLY A 66 16.75 8.21 5.00
N TYR A 67 17.27 8.59 6.15
CA TYR A 67 17.69 7.67 7.21
C TYR A 67 16.50 6.82 7.71
N GLU A 68 15.41 7.46 8.10
CA GLU A 68 14.19 6.78 8.57
C GLU A 68 13.58 5.88 7.49
N PHE A 69 13.61 6.31 6.22
CA PHE A 69 13.17 5.49 5.11
C PHE A 69 13.97 4.19 5.00
N TYR A 70 15.29 4.26 5.08
CA TYR A 70 16.15 3.08 5.02
C TYR A 70 15.96 2.15 6.20
N GLU A 71 15.75 2.67 7.41
CA GLU A 71 15.48 1.87 8.60
C GLU A 71 14.13 1.14 8.52
N ASN A 72 13.09 1.82 8.07
CA ASN A 72 11.72 1.31 8.15
C ASN A 72 11.27 0.54 6.91
N ARG A 73 11.91 0.70 5.75
CA ARG A 73 11.45 0.09 4.48
C ARG A 73 11.32 -1.43 4.55
N ILE A 74 12.27 -2.13 5.20
CA ILE A 74 12.28 -3.60 5.30
C ILE A 74 11.08 -4.07 6.13
N ASN A 75 10.77 -3.39 7.22
CA ASN A 75 9.62 -3.71 8.06
C ASN A 75 8.32 -3.55 7.28
N VAL A 76 8.15 -2.44 6.55
CA VAL A 76 6.96 -2.18 5.73
C VAL A 76 6.79 -3.25 4.66
N ILE A 77 7.85 -3.64 3.96
CA ILE A 77 7.82 -4.72 2.95
C ILE A 77 7.41 -6.04 3.61
N SER A 78 8.02 -6.39 4.75
CA SER A 78 7.74 -7.63 5.49
C SER A 78 6.30 -7.69 5.99
N GLU A 79 5.73 -6.59 6.47
CA GLU A 79 4.32 -6.53 6.89
C GLU A 79 3.37 -6.88 5.74
N TYR A 80 3.66 -6.38 4.54
CA TYR A 80 2.85 -6.71 3.36
C TYR A 80 3.00 -8.15 2.90
N GLU A 81 4.21 -8.71 2.98
CA GLU A 81 4.40 -10.13 2.69
C GLU A 81 3.62 -11.02 3.67
N LYS A 82 3.61 -10.67 4.96
CA LYS A 82 2.84 -11.38 5.98
C LYS A 82 1.33 -11.31 5.76
N SER A 83 0.81 -10.19 5.26
CA SER A 83 -0.64 -10.06 5.02
C SER A 83 -1.19 -11.10 4.05
N TYR A 84 -0.41 -11.54 3.06
CA TYR A 84 -0.81 -12.63 2.17
C TYR A 84 -0.92 -13.97 2.90
N ASP A 85 -0.01 -14.25 3.82
CA ASP A 85 -0.03 -15.47 4.62
C ASP A 85 -1.17 -15.45 5.63
N GLU A 86 -1.50 -14.27 6.19
CA GLU A 86 -2.66 -14.08 7.05
C GLU A 86 -3.98 -14.36 6.31
N ILE A 87 -4.14 -13.87 5.09
CA ILE A 87 -5.33 -14.14 4.28
C ILE A 87 -5.46 -15.64 4.01
N LEU A 88 -4.37 -16.32 3.65
CA LEU A 88 -4.36 -17.76 3.44
C LEU A 88 -4.74 -18.53 4.72
N SER A 89 -4.21 -18.10 5.87
CA SER A 89 -4.55 -18.69 7.18
C SER A 89 -6.03 -18.51 7.53
N ILE A 90 -6.63 -17.35 7.23
CA ILE A 90 -8.05 -17.10 7.44
C ILE A 90 -8.91 -18.04 6.58
N LEU A 91 -8.53 -18.26 5.32
CA LEU A 91 -9.25 -19.18 4.44
C LEU A 91 -9.19 -20.64 4.93
N GLU A 92 -8.02 -21.10 5.35
CA GLU A 92 -7.85 -22.42 5.93
C GLU A 92 -8.66 -22.59 7.23
N LYS A 93 -8.63 -21.58 8.10
CA LYS A 93 -9.42 -21.59 9.34
C LYS A 93 -10.92 -21.64 9.06
N ALA A 94 -11.40 -20.84 8.12
CA ALA A 94 -12.83 -20.83 7.76
C ALA A 94 -13.29 -22.23 7.26
N LYS A 95 -12.45 -22.89 6.45
CA LYS A 95 -12.70 -24.26 6.00
C LYS A 95 -12.79 -25.25 7.17
N SER A 96 -11.81 -25.20 8.08
CA SER A 96 -11.78 -26.05 9.27
C SER A 96 -12.96 -25.82 10.20
N ASP A 97 -13.35 -24.56 10.42
CA ASP A 97 -14.47 -24.19 11.29
C ASP A 97 -15.82 -24.70 10.74
N ILE A 98 -16.01 -24.64 9.42
CA ILE A 98 -17.21 -25.19 8.78
C ILE A 98 -17.22 -26.72 8.92
N GLU A 99 -16.11 -27.37 8.68
CA GLU A 99 -15.99 -28.82 8.84
C GLU A 99 -16.30 -29.27 10.27
N ALA A 100 -15.73 -28.59 11.25
CA ALA A 100 -15.92 -28.93 12.67
C ALA A 100 -17.35 -28.69 13.15
N LYS A 101 -17.94 -27.55 12.76
CA LYS A 101 -19.25 -27.12 13.26
C LYS A 101 -20.41 -27.92 12.68
N TYR A 102 -20.30 -28.38 11.46
CA TYR A 102 -21.41 -29.02 10.74
C TYR A 102 -21.17 -30.50 10.44
N LYS A 103 -20.19 -31.12 11.09
CA LYS A 103 -19.79 -32.51 10.89
C LYS A 103 -20.96 -33.49 10.97
N ASP A 104 -21.88 -33.28 11.90
CA ASP A 104 -23.00 -34.17 12.18
C ASP A 104 -24.35 -33.56 11.76
N HIS A 105 -24.37 -32.64 10.80
CA HIS A 105 -25.58 -31.99 10.36
C HIS A 105 -26.43 -32.95 9.51
N PRO A 106 -27.70 -33.23 9.91
CA PRO A 106 -28.47 -34.33 9.33
C PRO A 106 -28.91 -34.10 7.88
N PHE A 107 -28.93 -32.83 7.41
CA PHE A 107 -29.42 -32.46 6.08
C PHE A 107 -28.33 -31.87 5.15
N LEU A 108 -27.08 -31.76 5.61
CA LEU A 108 -26.00 -31.25 4.81
C LEU A 108 -25.06 -32.38 4.39
N ASN A 109 -24.87 -32.55 3.10
CA ASN A 109 -23.83 -33.42 2.57
C ASN A 109 -22.46 -32.69 2.65
N LEU A 110 -21.79 -32.87 3.78
CA LEU A 110 -20.49 -32.24 4.03
C LEU A 110 -19.42 -32.64 3.01
N TYR A 111 -19.53 -33.84 2.43
CA TYR A 111 -18.59 -34.27 1.41
C TYR A 111 -18.66 -33.37 0.15
N GLU A 112 -19.87 -33.12 -0.36
CA GLU A 112 -20.07 -32.25 -1.52
C GLU A 112 -19.67 -30.78 -1.20
N ILE A 113 -20.04 -30.30 -0.02
CA ILE A 113 -19.64 -28.95 0.42
C ILE A 113 -18.13 -28.80 0.49
N LYS A 114 -17.42 -29.78 1.05
CA LYS A 114 -15.97 -29.80 1.10
C LYS A 114 -15.34 -29.79 -0.28
N GLU A 115 -15.86 -30.58 -1.19
CA GLU A 115 -15.36 -30.65 -2.56
C GLU A 115 -15.54 -29.33 -3.30
N GLU A 116 -16.71 -28.71 -3.22
CA GLU A 116 -16.99 -27.40 -3.84
C GLU A 116 -16.18 -26.28 -3.18
N MET A 117 -16.07 -26.25 -1.86
CA MET A 117 -15.21 -25.30 -1.16
C MET A 117 -13.75 -25.47 -1.56
N SER A 118 -13.25 -26.70 -1.63
CA SER A 118 -11.86 -26.97 -2.02
C SER A 118 -11.58 -26.49 -3.44
N LYS A 119 -12.49 -26.73 -4.38
CA LYS A 119 -12.39 -26.23 -5.76
C LYS A 119 -12.43 -24.70 -5.83
N GLY A 120 -13.37 -24.07 -5.11
CA GLY A 120 -13.52 -22.63 -5.08
C GLY A 120 -12.32 -21.92 -4.42
N LEU A 121 -11.89 -22.41 -3.26
CA LEU A 121 -10.80 -21.80 -2.52
C LEU A 121 -9.43 -22.02 -3.16
N SER A 122 -9.18 -23.15 -3.81
CA SER A 122 -7.90 -23.35 -4.52
C SER A 122 -7.65 -22.33 -5.61
N GLY A 123 -8.70 -21.91 -6.34
CA GLY A 123 -8.60 -20.81 -7.30
C GLY A 123 -8.24 -19.47 -6.65
N VAL A 124 -8.79 -19.19 -5.47
CA VAL A 124 -8.48 -17.96 -4.71
C VAL A 124 -7.05 -18.02 -4.16
N GLU A 125 -6.64 -19.14 -3.57
CA GLU A 125 -5.27 -19.34 -3.07
C GLU A 125 -4.21 -19.16 -4.16
N ILE A 126 -4.45 -19.70 -5.36
CA ILE A 126 -3.54 -19.52 -6.51
C ILE A 126 -3.40 -18.04 -6.85
N LYS A 127 -4.52 -17.30 -6.89
CA LYS A 127 -4.49 -15.85 -7.16
C LYS A 127 -3.73 -15.07 -6.09
N ILE A 128 -3.92 -15.40 -4.82
CA ILE A 128 -3.20 -14.77 -3.70
C ILE A 128 -1.69 -15.08 -3.80
N LYS A 129 -1.31 -16.33 -4.02
CA LYS A 129 0.10 -16.73 -4.20
C LYS A 129 0.74 -16.06 -5.42
N GLN A 130 -0.02 -15.88 -6.51
CA GLN A 130 0.44 -15.13 -7.67
C GLN A 130 0.60 -13.63 -7.38
N ALA A 131 -0.33 -13.03 -6.64
CA ALA A 131 -0.23 -11.64 -6.20
C ALA A 131 1.00 -11.43 -5.29
N LYS A 132 1.24 -12.33 -4.33
CA LYS A 132 2.45 -12.33 -3.49
C LYS A 132 3.73 -12.37 -4.32
N LYS A 133 3.80 -13.20 -5.36
CA LYS A 133 4.97 -13.28 -6.26
C LYS A 133 5.19 -12.02 -7.10
N LYS A 134 4.09 -11.34 -7.46
CA LYS A 134 4.13 -10.10 -8.25
C LYS A 134 4.32 -8.85 -7.40
N HIS A 135 4.28 -9.01 -6.06
CA HIS A 135 4.51 -7.88 -5.16
C HIS A 135 5.92 -7.31 -5.40
N PRO A 136 6.05 -6.00 -5.66
CA PRO A 136 7.34 -5.42 -5.98
C PRO A 136 8.31 -5.56 -4.80
N LYS A 137 9.35 -6.34 -4.99
CA LYS A 137 10.50 -6.35 -4.08
C LYS A 137 11.44 -5.24 -4.54
N TRP A 138 11.15 -4.02 -4.14
CA TRP A 138 12.04 -2.88 -4.38
C TRP A 138 13.23 -2.97 -3.41
N LEU A 139 14.19 -3.77 -3.73
CA LEU A 139 15.48 -3.83 -3.03
C LEU A 139 16.52 -3.03 -3.79
#